data_032a473abbdb3b04d0de0bab8b869c35
#
_entry.id   032a473abbdb3b04d0de0bab8b869c35
#
_cell.length_a   1.000
_cell.length_b   1.000
_cell.length_c   1.000
_cell.angle_alpha   90.00
_cell.angle_beta   90.00
_cell.angle_gamma   90.00
#
_symmetry.space_group_name_H-M   'P 1'
#
loop_
_entity.id
_entity.type
_entity.pdbx_description
1 polymer ?
#
loop_
_entity_poly.entity_id
_entity_poly.type
_entity_poly.pdbx_seq_one_letter_code
_entity_poly.pdbx_strand_id
1 'polypeptide(L)'
;SLIRTDKNNDLALLKIDDSAFCGFGNIPYAVSSTMSEVGEDIFVLGYPLTSTMGDEIKLTTGIISSKTGFQGDVALYQISAPIQPGNSGGPLFDRKGNLIGIVNAKHKDAENVGYAIKTSYLKNLIESSTSTSILPNNNQVVGQPLTEKVKKLKNYVFMITCSK
;
A
#
# COMPACT_ATOMS: atom_id res chain seq x y z
N SER A 1 -19.24 1.96 0.20
CA SER A 1 -19.68 0.57 -0.01
C SER A 1 -18.53 -0.36 -0.41
N LEU A 2 -18.70 -1.66 -0.19
CA LEU A 2 -17.80 -2.71 -0.63
C LEU A 2 -18.16 -3.10 -2.07
N ILE A 3 -17.19 -2.98 -2.99
CA ILE A 3 -17.37 -3.35 -4.40
C ILE A 3 -16.97 -4.82 -4.62
N ARG A 4 -15.79 -5.20 -4.15
CA ARG A 4 -15.26 -6.55 -4.35
C ARG A 4 -14.19 -6.90 -3.33
N THR A 5 -14.02 -8.20 -3.07
CA THR A 5 -12.93 -8.73 -2.26
C THR A 5 -12.15 -9.79 -3.03
N ASP A 6 -10.84 -9.84 -2.78
CA ASP A 6 -9.98 -10.96 -3.09
C ASP A 6 -9.54 -11.59 -1.75
N LYS A 7 -10.23 -12.68 -1.37
CA LYS A 7 -9.97 -13.34 -0.09
C LYS A 7 -8.62 -14.05 -0.05
N ASN A 8 -8.13 -14.50 -1.21
CA ASN A 8 -6.85 -15.22 -1.29
C ASN A 8 -5.68 -14.26 -1.03
N ASN A 9 -5.75 -13.07 -1.60
CA ASN A 9 -4.72 -12.04 -1.47
C ASN A 9 -5.04 -10.98 -0.41
N ASP A 10 -6.14 -11.13 0.36
CA ASP A 10 -6.52 -10.20 1.43
C ASP A 10 -6.67 -8.75 0.97
N LEU A 11 -7.33 -8.56 -0.16
CA LEU A 11 -7.60 -7.25 -0.74
C LEU A 11 -9.11 -6.96 -0.77
N ALA A 12 -9.47 -5.69 -0.61
CA ALA A 12 -10.83 -5.20 -0.79
C ALA A 12 -10.85 -3.92 -1.61
N LEU A 13 -11.79 -3.84 -2.55
CA LEU A 13 -12.08 -2.64 -3.32
C LEU A 13 -13.32 -1.97 -2.73
N LEU A 14 -13.16 -0.73 -2.28
CA LEU A 14 -14.20 0.08 -1.68
C LEU A 14 -14.54 1.27 -2.56
N LYS A 15 -15.79 1.71 -2.48
CA LYS A 15 -16.29 2.94 -3.10
C LYS A 15 -16.79 3.90 -2.02
N ILE A 16 -16.45 5.17 -2.16
CA ILE A 16 -17.02 6.24 -1.36
C ILE A 16 -18.39 6.60 -1.96
N ASP A 17 -19.45 6.46 -1.17
CA ASP A 17 -20.84 6.71 -1.60
C ASP A 17 -21.38 8.06 -1.12
N ASP A 18 -20.53 8.93 -0.57
CA ASP A 18 -20.91 10.27 -0.16
C ASP A 18 -21.16 11.15 -1.40
N SER A 19 -22.35 11.71 -1.53
CA SER A 19 -22.74 12.60 -2.64
C SER A 19 -21.91 13.90 -2.69
N ALA A 20 -21.32 14.31 -1.58
CA ALA A 20 -20.42 15.46 -1.51
C ALA A 20 -18.99 15.13 -1.95
N PHE A 21 -18.67 13.85 -2.15
CA PHE A 21 -17.34 13.43 -2.57
C PHE A 21 -17.12 13.66 -4.07
N CYS A 22 -16.30 14.64 -4.42
CA CYS A 22 -15.99 15.02 -5.80
C CYS A 22 -14.76 14.29 -6.39
N GLY A 23 -14.27 13.23 -5.73
CA GLY A 23 -13.07 12.49 -6.15
C GLY A 23 -11.79 12.94 -5.45
N PHE A 24 -10.70 12.20 -5.67
CA PHE A 24 -9.39 12.48 -5.06
C PHE A 24 -8.56 13.52 -5.82
N GLY A 25 -9.10 14.09 -6.90
CA GLY A 25 -8.33 14.99 -7.75
C GLY A 25 -7.17 14.28 -8.45
N ASN A 26 -6.08 15.00 -8.60
CA ASN A 26 -4.90 14.52 -9.31
C ASN A 26 -4.00 13.72 -8.38
N ILE A 27 -4.05 12.40 -8.44
CA ILE A 27 -3.28 11.49 -7.60
C ILE A 27 -1.79 11.58 -7.98
N PRO A 28 -0.87 11.87 -7.03
CA PRO A 28 0.52 12.22 -7.34
C PRO A 28 1.44 11.03 -7.54
N TYR A 29 0.97 9.80 -7.38
CA TYR A 29 1.76 8.58 -7.57
C TYR A 29 1.24 7.75 -8.74
N ALA A 30 2.09 6.90 -9.28
CA ALA A 30 1.69 5.87 -10.23
C ALA A 30 1.65 4.50 -9.54
N VAL A 31 0.77 3.62 -10.02
CA VAL A 31 0.82 2.20 -9.65
C VAL A 31 1.81 1.51 -10.57
N SER A 32 2.88 0.95 -10.01
CA SER A 32 3.93 0.29 -10.78
C SER A 32 3.37 -0.90 -11.58
N SER A 33 3.84 -1.04 -12.80
CA SER A 33 3.58 -2.22 -13.66
C SER A 33 4.72 -3.22 -13.65
N THR A 34 5.86 -2.84 -13.09
CA THR A 34 7.06 -3.67 -13.02
C THR A 34 7.28 -4.20 -11.61
N MET A 35 7.88 -5.38 -11.51
CA MET A 35 8.25 -5.97 -10.24
C MET A 35 9.52 -5.28 -9.72
N SER A 36 9.51 -4.95 -8.42
CA SER A 36 10.70 -4.42 -7.74
C SER A 36 11.76 -5.49 -7.51
N GLU A 37 13.03 -5.07 -7.50
CA GLU A 37 14.17 -5.94 -7.28
C GLU A 37 14.58 -6.01 -5.80
N VAL A 38 15.21 -7.11 -5.42
CA VAL A 38 15.78 -7.26 -4.07
C VAL A 38 16.85 -6.20 -3.85
N GLY A 39 16.82 -5.55 -2.69
CA GLY A 39 17.74 -4.46 -2.34
C GLY A 39 17.21 -3.06 -2.68
N GLU A 40 16.10 -2.94 -3.40
CA GLU A 40 15.48 -1.62 -3.64
C GLU A 40 14.96 -1.00 -2.36
N ASP A 41 15.25 0.29 -2.17
CA ASP A 41 14.72 1.09 -1.06
C ASP A 41 13.20 1.26 -1.19
N ILE A 42 12.52 1.10 -0.06
CA ILE A 42 11.07 1.24 0.03
C ILE A 42 10.67 2.06 1.27
N PHE A 43 9.46 2.57 1.23
CA PHE A 43 8.82 3.14 2.41
C PHE A 43 7.33 2.79 2.48
N VAL A 44 6.83 2.78 3.70
CA VAL A 44 5.44 2.47 4.03
C VAL A 44 4.84 3.66 4.79
N LEU A 45 3.61 4.00 4.45
CA LEU A 45 2.78 4.95 5.20
C LEU A 45 1.60 4.20 5.83
N GLY A 46 1.29 4.48 7.09
CA GLY A 46 0.19 3.83 7.79
C GLY A 46 -0.14 4.47 9.13
N TYR A 47 -1.10 3.90 9.83
CA TYR A 47 -1.57 4.33 11.15
C TYR A 47 -1.35 3.23 12.20
N PRO A 48 -0.09 2.88 12.54
CA PRO A 48 0.18 1.80 13.46
C PRO A 48 -0.19 2.18 14.89
N LEU A 49 -0.81 1.23 15.61
CA LEU A 49 -1.06 1.30 17.05
C LEU A 49 -1.62 2.66 17.51
N THR A 50 -2.69 3.13 16.89
CA THR A 50 -3.25 4.47 17.17
C THR A 50 -3.57 4.70 18.64
N SER A 51 -3.93 3.65 19.39
CA SER A 51 -4.16 3.72 20.83
C SER A 51 -2.93 4.08 21.66
N THR A 52 -1.73 3.84 21.15
CA THR A 52 -0.44 4.08 21.85
C THR A 52 0.45 5.08 21.15
N MET A 53 0.39 5.15 19.81
CA MET A 53 1.28 5.98 19.00
C MET A 53 0.60 7.24 18.44
N GLY A 54 -0.67 7.47 18.75
CA GLY A 54 -1.47 8.60 18.29
C GLY A 54 -2.00 8.42 16.86
N ASP A 55 -2.87 9.34 16.44
CA ASP A 55 -3.66 9.26 15.20
C ASP A 55 -2.92 9.81 13.96
N GLU A 56 -1.67 10.23 14.11
CA GLU A 56 -0.87 10.71 12.98
C GLU A 56 -0.32 9.55 12.17
N ILE A 57 -0.28 9.74 10.85
CA ILE A 57 0.34 8.80 9.93
C ILE A 57 1.83 8.63 10.26
N LYS A 58 2.31 7.39 10.20
CA LYS A 58 3.71 7.04 10.45
C LYS A 58 4.39 6.58 9.17
N LEU A 59 5.66 6.92 9.06
CA LEU A 59 6.57 6.50 8.00
C LEU A 59 7.49 5.40 8.54
N THR A 60 7.61 4.29 7.82
CA THR A 60 8.67 3.31 8.02
C THR A 60 9.42 3.09 6.71
N THR A 61 10.73 2.85 6.80
CA THR A 61 11.59 2.62 5.64
C THR A 61 12.28 1.26 5.74
N GLY A 62 12.70 0.74 4.61
CA GLY A 62 13.41 -0.52 4.50
C GLY A 62 13.78 -0.82 3.07
N ILE A 63 13.98 -2.10 2.78
CA ILE A 63 14.28 -2.61 1.45
C ILE A 63 13.38 -3.78 1.10
N ILE A 64 13.31 -4.12 -0.18
CA ILE A 64 12.80 -5.42 -0.65
C ILE A 64 13.82 -6.49 -0.25
N SER A 65 13.43 -7.39 0.64
CA SER A 65 14.30 -8.49 1.10
C SER A 65 14.18 -9.73 0.24
N SER A 66 12.98 -9.98 -0.33
CA SER A 66 12.71 -11.10 -1.24
C SER A 66 11.55 -10.78 -2.18
N LYS A 67 11.57 -11.38 -3.37
CA LYS A 67 10.46 -11.36 -4.34
C LYS A 67 9.37 -12.38 -4.02
N THR A 68 9.54 -13.19 -2.99
CA THR A 68 8.56 -14.14 -2.47
C THR A 68 8.37 -13.89 -0.98
N GLY A 69 7.16 -14.13 -0.50
CA GLY A 69 6.79 -13.93 0.90
C GLY A 69 6.80 -15.21 1.71
N PHE A 70 5.89 -15.27 2.68
CA PHE A 70 5.74 -16.38 3.59
C PHE A 70 5.59 -17.72 2.84
N GLN A 71 6.43 -18.71 3.21
CA GLN A 71 6.47 -20.05 2.58
C GLN A 71 6.64 -20.03 1.04
N GLY A 72 7.31 -19.00 0.53
CA GLY A 72 7.55 -18.87 -0.92
C GLY A 72 6.38 -18.31 -1.71
N ASP A 73 5.40 -17.68 -1.05
CA ASP A 73 4.24 -17.09 -1.71
C ASP A 73 4.69 -16.01 -2.72
N VAL A 74 4.44 -16.28 -4.00
CA VAL A 74 4.80 -15.41 -5.12
C VAL A 74 3.97 -14.11 -5.19
N ALA A 75 2.83 -14.07 -4.51
CA ALA A 75 1.99 -12.88 -4.45
C ALA A 75 2.58 -11.78 -3.56
N LEU A 76 3.53 -12.12 -2.71
CA LEU A 76 4.07 -11.24 -1.69
C LEU A 76 5.52 -10.84 -1.98
N TYR A 77 5.86 -9.59 -1.63
CA TYR A 77 7.23 -9.21 -1.28
C TYR A 77 7.48 -9.49 0.19
N GLN A 78 8.70 -9.89 0.52
CA GLN A 78 9.23 -9.77 1.87
C GLN A 78 9.99 -8.44 1.96
N ILE A 79 9.76 -7.69 3.02
CA ILE A 79 10.35 -6.36 3.25
C ILE A 79 10.97 -6.27 4.64
N SER A 80 12.00 -5.44 4.79
CA SER A 80 12.66 -5.19 6.07
C SER A 80 12.07 -4.02 6.86
N ALA A 81 11.14 -3.26 6.28
CA ALA A 81 10.47 -2.18 6.99
C ALA A 81 9.69 -2.73 8.19
N PRO A 82 9.81 -2.12 9.38
CA PRO A 82 9.05 -2.53 10.56
C PRO A 82 7.54 -2.39 10.31
N ILE A 83 6.81 -3.49 10.46
CA ILE A 83 5.36 -3.54 10.31
C ILE A 83 4.71 -3.81 11.65
N GLN A 84 3.81 -2.91 12.05
CA GLN A 84 3.01 -3.00 13.26
C GLN A 84 1.51 -3.12 12.92
N PRO A 85 0.67 -3.61 13.83
CA PRO A 85 -0.78 -3.53 13.66
C PRO A 85 -1.23 -2.11 13.34
N GLY A 86 -2.02 -1.95 12.26
CA GLY A 86 -2.43 -0.65 11.72
C GLY A 86 -1.64 -0.20 10.49
N ASN A 87 -0.49 -0.81 10.18
CA ASN A 87 0.18 -0.66 8.90
C ASN A 87 -0.44 -1.55 7.81
N SER A 88 -1.13 -2.62 8.22
CA SER A 88 -1.82 -3.54 7.29
C SER A 88 -2.85 -2.79 6.44
N GLY A 89 -2.85 -3.03 5.14
CA GLY A 89 -3.64 -2.28 4.17
C GLY A 89 -3.01 -0.96 3.71
N GLY A 90 -1.93 -0.51 4.36
CA GLY A 90 -1.19 0.68 3.97
C GLY A 90 -0.38 0.47 2.69
N PRO A 91 -0.08 1.58 1.96
CA PRO A 91 0.69 1.52 0.73
C PRO A 91 2.18 1.26 0.99
N LEU A 92 2.77 0.42 0.14
CA LEU A 92 4.20 0.26 -0.02
C LEU A 92 4.65 1.00 -1.28
N PHE A 93 5.56 1.96 -1.11
CA PHE A 93 6.13 2.73 -2.20
C PHE A 93 7.60 2.37 -2.45
N ASP A 94 8.01 2.43 -3.71
CA ASP A 94 9.42 2.43 -4.08
C ASP A 94 10.08 3.78 -3.78
N ARG A 95 11.40 3.85 -3.92
CA ARG A 95 12.17 5.10 -3.74
C ARG A 95 11.68 6.27 -4.62
N LYS A 96 11.10 5.98 -5.78
CA LYS A 96 10.57 7.00 -6.70
C LYS A 96 9.19 7.51 -6.28
N GLY A 97 8.51 6.82 -5.36
CA GLY A 97 7.14 7.14 -4.94
C GLY A 97 6.07 6.45 -5.80
N ASN A 98 6.42 5.37 -6.52
CA ASN A 98 5.42 4.52 -7.15
C ASN A 98 4.84 3.55 -6.13
N LEU A 99 3.54 3.31 -6.19
CA LEU A 99 2.89 2.24 -5.42
C LEU A 99 3.31 0.89 -6.01
N ILE A 100 3.97 0.06 -5.20
CA ILE A 100 4.46 -1.26 -5.59
C ILE A 100 3.80 -2.41 -4.84
N GLY A 101 3.09 -2.12 -3.75
CA GLY A 101 2.40 -3.14 -2.96
C GLY A 101 1.47 -2.56 -1.90
N ILE A 102 0.73 -3.45 -1.26
CA ILE A 102 -0.12 -3.18 -0.11
C ILE A 102 0.38 -4.03 1.06
N VAL A 103 0.67 -3.41 2.18
CA VAL A 103 1.21 -4.08 3.37
C VAL A 103 0.24 -5.12 3.92
N ASN A 104 0.75 -6.30 4.22
CA ASN A 104 0.00 -7.38 4.84
C ASN A 104 0.70 -7.81 6.14
N ALA A 105 0.03 -7.65 7.27
CA ALA A 105 0.55 -8.00 8.59
C ALA A 105 0.08 -9.39 9.10
N LYS A 106 -0.44 -10.26 8.22
CA LYS A 106 -0.98 -11.57 8.60
C LYS A 106 0.05 -12.51 9.22
N HIS A 107 1.29 -12.42 8.79
CA HIS A 107 2.36 -13.35 9.20
C HIS A 107 3.34 -12.62 10.12
N LYS A 108 3.19 -12.86 11.44
CA LYS A 108 3.99 -12.21 12.49
C LYS A 108 5.08 -13.12 13.08
N ASP A 109 5.35 -14.25 12.44
CA ASP A 109 6.15 -15.34 13.04
C ASP A 109 7.66 -15.07 13.05
N ALA A 110 8.11 -13.96 12.48
CA ALA A 110 9.52 -13.55 12.53
C ALA A 110 9.64 -12.07 12.89
N GLU A 111 10.53 -11.77 13.84
CA GLU A 111 10.91 -10.41 14.17
C GLU A 111 11.55 -9.72 12.95
N ASN A 112 11.19 -8.45 12.70
CA ASN A 112 11.72 -7.64 11.60
C ASN A 112 11.44 -8.17 10.18
N VAL A 113 10.39 -8.94 9.99
CA VAL A 113 9.92 -9.38 8.67
C VAL A 113 8.53 -8.83 8.42
N GLY A 114 8.40 -8.05 7.34
CA GLY A 114 7.12 -7.59 6.83
C GLY A 114 6.82 -8.22 5.47
N TYR A 115 5.55 -8.22 5.10
CA TYR A 115 5.09 -8.69 3.79
C TYR A 115 4.21 -7.63 3.13
N ALA A 116 4.23 -7.60 1.80
CA ALA A 116 3.35 -6.74 1.03
C ALA A 116 2.85 -7.45 -0.22
N ILE A 117 1.56 -7.35 -0.47
CA ILE A 117 0.90 -7.89 -1.66
C ILE A 117 1.33 -7.05 -2.86
N LYS A 118 1.81 -7.69 -3.90
CA LYS A 118 2.27 -7.02 -5.13
C LYS A 118 1.12 -6.34 -5.88
N THR A 119 1.41 -5.21 -6.50
CA THR A 119 0.42 -4.42 -7.26
C THR A 119 -0.22 -5.15 -8.42
N SER A 120 0.38 -6.21 -8.95
CA SER A 120 -0.25 -7.06 -10.00
C SER A 120 -1.57 -7.66 -9.52
N TYR A 121 -1.66 -8.08 -8.26
CA TYR A 121 -2.91 -8.61 -7.67
C TYR A 121 -3.94 -7.51 -7.42
N LEU A 122 -3.51 -6.31 -7.01
CA LEU A 122 -4.37 -5.13 -6.92
C LEU A 122 -4.96 -4.75 -8.29
N LYS A 123 -4.14 -4.73 -9.33
CA LYS A 123 -4.59 -4.47 -10.70
C LYS A 123 -5.63 -5.48 -11.15
N ASN A 124 -5.36 -6.78 -10.95
CA ASN A 124 -6.30 -7.84 -11.30
C ASN A 124 -7.65 -7.67 -10.60
N LEU A 125 -7.66 -7.32 -9.30
CA LEU A 125 -8.89 -7.06 -8.55
C LEU A 125 -9.69 -5.91 -9.16
N ILE A 126 -9.03 -4.80 -9.48
CA ILE A 126 -9.66 -3.60 -10.05
C ILE A 126 -10.17 -3.88 -11.47
N GLU A 127 -9.35 -4.42 -12.36
CA GLU A 127 -9.69 -4.71 -13.74
C GLU A 127 -10.83 -5.75 -13.86
N SER A 128 -10.90 -6.69 -12.93
CA SER A 128 -12.02 -7.65 -12.86
C SER A 128 -13.32 -7.04 -12.34
N SER A 129 -13.27 -5.83 -11.81
CA SER A 129 -14.41 -5.15 -11.18
C SER A 129 -14.93 -3.95 -11.98
N THR A 130 -14.11 -3.41 -12.87
CA THR A 130 -14.43 -2.22 -13.68
C THR A 130 -13.97 -2.44 -15.10
N SER A 131 -14.74 -1.91 -16.07
CA SER A 131 -14.39 -1.96 -17.49
C SER A 131 -13.35 -0.91 -17.92
N THR A 132 -12.97 0.00 -17.01
CA THR A 132 -12.06 1.12 -17.31
C THR A 132 -10.90 1.08 -16.32
N SER A 133 -9.67 1.24 -16.81
CA SER A 133 -8.52 1.39 -15.92
C SER A 133 -8.61 2.72 -15.18
N ILE A 134 -8.77 2.64 -13.85
CA ILE A 134 -8.86 3.80 -12.95
C ILE A 134 -7.55 4.01 -12.18
N LEU A 135 -6.53 3.21 -12.47
CA LEU A 135 -5.26 3.25 -11.76
C LEU A 135 -4.42 4.47 -12.19
N PRO A 136 -3.89 5.23 -11.23
CA PRO A 136 -3.02 6.34 -11.55
C PRO A 136 -1.72 5.83 -12.20
N ASN A 137 -1.28 6.52 -13.25
CA ASN A 137 -0.12 6.17 -14.06
C ASN A 137 0.91 7.29 -14.19
N ASN A 138 0.69 8.42 -13.53
CA ASN A 138 1.58 9.57 -13.57
C ASN A 138 2.18 9.84 -12.19
N ASN A 139 3.49 9.62 -12.05
CA ASN A 139 4.21 9.90 -10.82
C ASN A 139 4.73 11.34 -10.84
N GLN A 140 4.14 12.20 -10.02
CA GLN A 140 4.48 13.62 -9.87
C GLN A 140 5.50 13.89 -8.76
N VAL A 141 5.91 12.86 -7.99
CA VAL A 141 6.84 13.00 -6.87
C VAL A 141 8.23 12.43 -7.16
N VAL A 142 8.44 11.89 -8.34
CA VAL A 142 9.75 11.39 -8.76
C VAL A 142 10.82 12.47 -8.67
N GLY A 143 12.00 12.11 -8.14
CA GLY A 143 13.11 13.07 -7.96
C GLY A 143 13.01 13.98 -6.75
N GLN A 144 11.86 14.02 -6.04
CA GLN A 144 11.72 14.79 -4.81
C GLN A 144 12.37 14.07 -3.61
N PRO A 145 12.81 14.81 -2.57
CA PRO A 145 13.25 14.22 -1.30
C PRO A 145 12.10 13.41 -0.64
N LEU A 146 12.45 12.42 0.18
CA LEU A 146 11.46 11.59 0.89
C LEU A 146 10.48 12.45 1.72
N THR A 147 10.96 13.49 2.37
CA THR A 147 10.14 14.42 3.15
C THR A 147 9.03 15.05 2.32
N GLU A 148 9.32 15.48 1.10
CA GLU A 148 8.34 16.09 0.19
C GLU A 148 7.39 15.05 -0.40
N LYS A 149 7.89 13.84 -0.72
CA LYS A 149 7.04 12.72 -1.12
C LYS A 149 6.00 12.40 -0.05
N VAL A 150 6.42 12.24 1.20
CA VAL A 150 5.53 11.91 2.32
C VAL A 150 4.47 12.99 2.52
N LYS A 151 4.82 14.27 2.46
CA LYS A 151 3.85 15.38 2.57
C LYS A 151 2.71 15.29 1.55
N LYS A 152 3.00 14.84 0.35
CA LYS A 152 2.02 14.69 -0.73
C LYS A 152 1.25 13.38 -0.64
N LEU A 153 1.96 12.27 -0.46
CA LEU A 153 1.40 10.93 -0.50
C LEU A 153 0.50 10.61 0.71
N LYS A 154 0.81 11.16 1.88
CA LYS A 154 -0.01 10.96 3.10
C LYS A 154 -1.48 11.36 2.94
N ASN A 155 -1.78 12.29 2.04
CA ASN A 155 -3.16 12.75 1.79
C ASN A 155 -4.02 11.69 1.08
N TYR A 156 -3.42 10.60 0.63
CA TYR A 156 -4.08 9.50 -0.09
C TYR A 156 -4.03 8.19 0.70
N VAL A 157 -3.71 8.27 1.98
CA VAL A 157 -3.70 7.12 2.91
C VAL A 157 -4.73 7.37 3.99
N PHE A 158 -5.69 6.46 4.14
CA PHE A 158 -6.84 6.63 5.02
C PHE A 158 -6.94 5.48 6.01
N MET A 159 -7.26 5.80 7.25
CA MET A 159 -7.67 4.81 8.23
C MET A 159 -9.16 4.52 8.05
N ILE A 160 -9.51 3.26 7.83
CA ILE A 160 -10.90 2.82 7.67
C ILE A 160 -11.34 2.13 8.95
N THR A 161 -12.40 2.64 9.55
CA THR A 161 -13.05 2.05 10.72
C THR A 161 -14.41 1.49 10.35
N CYS A 162 -14.72 0.28 10.82
CA CYS A 162 -16.04 -0.32 10.66
C CYS A 162 -16.72 -0.34 12.04
N SER A 163 -17.87 0.34 12.14
CA SER A 163 -18.77 0.14 13.28
C SER A 163 -19.56 -1.16 13.08
N LYS A 164 -19.66 -1.97 14.14
CA LYS A 164 -20.55 -3.15 14.18
C LYS A 164 -21.99 -2.74 14.37
#